data_feb4105a6b1e744008b3935d57bea638
#
_entry.id   feb4105a6b1e744008b3935d57bea638
#
_cell.length_a   1.000
_cell.length_b   1.000
_cell.length_c   1.000
_cell.angle_alpha   90.00
_cell.angle_beta   90.00
_cell.angle_gamma   90.00
#
_symmetry.space_group_name_H-M   'P 1'
#
loop_
_entity.id
_entity.type
_entity.pdbx_description
1 polymer ?
#
loop_
_entity_poly.entity_id
_entity_poly.type
_entity_poly.pdbx_seq_one_letter_code
_entity_poly.pdbx_strand_id
1 'polypeptide(L)'
;MVGSNDAGDRGGRRPRGLLGQLAHDAIELARLAGRRDCVPPGLTTVARQVLTTDSFQILALVRLRERARSLHVPGVNHLLRRALSAVYGIEIGNAVTLGAGVDFVHPVGVVVGGDAKVGDRVKFMGGNTVGTAKENGHPVIDDDVIVGAGARILGPVHVGARAVIGANAVVLDDVPADAVVVGIPARAPRPRRGNGDASR
;
A
#
# COMPACT_ATOMS: atom_id res chain seq x y z
N MET A 1 23.74 2.19 -26.66
CA MET A 1 23.61 3.35 -25.76
C MET A 1 22.32 3.18 -24.98
N VAL A 2 22.41 2.68 -23.77
CA VAL A 2 21.26 2.43 -22.90
C VAL A 2 21.13 3.66 -22.03
N GLY A 3 20.05 4.42 -22.24
CA GLY A 3 19.73 5.59 -21.43
C GLY A 3 19.37 5.17 -20.01
N SER A 4 20.15 5.59 -19.05
CA SER A 4 19.87 5.49 -17.62
C SER A 4 18.66 6.38 -17.29
N ASN A 5 17.49 5.78 -17.10
CA ASN A 5 16.37 6.46 -16.48
C ASN A 5 16.66 6.56 -14.97
N ASP A 6 17.25 7.67 -14.60
CA ASP A 6 17.40 8.12 -13.23
C ASP A 6 16.01 8.64 -12.75
N ALA A 7 15.18 7.72 -12.27
CA ALA A 7 13.94 8.07 -11.58
C ALA A 7 14.35 8.67 -10.23
N GLY A 8 14.39 10.00 -10.19
CA GLY A 8 14.85 10.78 -9.07
C GLY A 8 14.21 10.35 -7.75
N ASP A 9 15.07 10.04 -6.80
CA ASP A 9 14.80 9.96 -5.36
C ASP A 9 14.16 11.27 -4.87
N ARG A 10 12.84 11.37 -4.94
CA ARG A 10 12.03 12.46 -4.35
C ARG A 10 11.50 12.08 -2.97
N GLY A 11 12.11 11.10 -2.32
CA GLY A 11 11.76 10.70 -0.97
C GLY A 11 12.50 11.55 0.05
N GLY A 12 11.81 12.41 0.78
CA GLY A 12 12.31 12.95 2.04
C GLY A 12 12.87 11.79 2.87
N ARG A 13 14.10 11.95 3.41
CA ARG A 13 14.82 10.89 4.12
C ARG A 13 13.92 10.23 5.16
N ARG A 14 13.55 8.98 4.94
CA ARG A 14 12.79 8.20 5.92
C ARG A 14 13.53 8.20 7.26
N PRO A 15 12.84 8.42 8.38
CA PRO A 15 13.47 8.43 9.70
C PRO A 15 14.21 7.10 9.93
N ARG A 16 15.46 7.17 10.40
CA ARG A 16 16.32 5.97 10.54
C ARG A 16 15.98 5.08 11.75
N GLY A 17 15.21 5.57 12.73
CA GLY A 17 14.86 4.83 13.94
C GLY A 17 13.40 4.35 13.93
N LEU A 18 13.11 3.24 14.65
CA LEU A 18 11.79 2.67 14.76
C LEU A 18 10.74 3.71 15.22
N LEU A 19 11.02 4.48 16.26
CA LEU A 19 10.10 5.51 16.77
C LEU A 19 9.85 6.61 15.74
N GLY A 20 10.88 7.02 14.98
CA GLY A 20 10.72 7.99 13.90
C GLY A 20 9.85 7.46 12.76
N GLN A 21 10.00 6.20 12.38
CA GLN A 21 9.15 5.55 11.38
C GLN A 21 7.69 5.46 11.85
N LEU A 22 7.45 5.05 13.09
CA LEU A 22 6.11 4.98 13.67
C LEU A 22 5.45 6.36 13.76
N ALA A 23 6.20 7.39 14.13
CA ALA A 23 5.70 8.76 14.14
C ALA A 23 5.32 9.23 12.72
N HIS A 24 6.13 8.90 11.72
CA HIS A 24 5.85 9.21 10.33
C HIS A 24 4.61 8.49 9.81
N ASP A 25 4.48 7.18 10.06
CA ASP A 25 3.29 6.39 9.73
C ASP A 25 2.03 7.01 10.36
N ALA A 26 2.11 7.44 11.62
CA ALA A 26 1.01 8.07 12.34
C ALA A 26 0.57 9.41 11.71
N ILE A 27 1.54 10.24 11.28
CA ILE A 27 1.27 11.52 10.62
C ILE A 27 0.56 11.28 9.27
N GLU A 28 1.09 10.36 8.46
CA GLU A 28 0.53 10.10 7.14
C GLU A 28 -0.88 9.48 7.22
N LEU A 29 -1.12 8.55 8.15
CA LEU A 29 -2.47 8.01 8.39
C LEU A 29 -3.44 9.10 8.88
N ALA A 30 -2.98 10.03 9.71
CA ALA A 30 -3.80 11.15 10.16
C ALA A 30 -4.17 12.09 9.00
N ARG A 31 -3.26 12.32 8.04
CA ARG A 31 -3.54 13.07 6.81
C ARG A 31 -4.61 12.39 5.96
N LEU A 32 -4.51 11.07 5.77
CA LEU A 32 -5.51 10.28 5.03
C LEU A 32 -6.90 10.36 5.67
N ALA A 33 -6.97 10.41 7.00
CA ALA A 33 -8.22 10.55 7.73
C ALA A 33 -8.83 11.97 7.66
N GLY A 34 -8.24 12.90 6.91
CA GLY A 34 -8.74 14.26 6.73
C GLY A 34 -8.57 15.17 7.96
N ARG A 35 -7.75 14.76 8.91
CA ARG A 35 -7.38 15.58 10.07
C ARG A 35 -6.34 16.61 9.64
N ARG A 36 -6.79 17.87 9.44
CA ARG A 36 -5.96 18.96 8.92
C ARG A 36 -4.87 19.47 9.86
N ASP A 37 -4.93 19.13 11.14
CA ASP A 37 -3.99 19.62 12.15
C ASP A 37 -2.79 18.67 12.25
N CYS A 38 -1.88 18.78 11.28
CA CYS A 38 -0.64 18.02 11.24
C CYS A 38 0.42 18.61 12.19
N VAL A 39 0.12 18.66 13.46
CA VAL A 39 1.16 18.76 14.48
C VAL A 39 1.82 17.40 14.60
N PRO A 40 3.17 17.31 14.69
CA PRO A 40 3.82 16.02 14.93
C PRO A 40 3.14 15.32 16.11
N PRO A 41 2.69 14.07 15.95
CA PRO A 41 1.91 13.44 17.01
C PRO A 41 2.78 13.29 18.25
N GLY A 42 2.31 13.87 19.36
CA GLY A 42 2.89 13.61 20.66
C GLY A 42 2.75 12.12 21.01
N LEU A 43 3.51 11.68 22.02
CA LEU A 43 3.51 10.27 22.46
C LEU A 43 2.09 9.75 22.75
N THR A 44 1.22 10.59 23.27
CA THR A 44 -0.20 10.27 23.54
C THR A 44 -1.00 9.99 22.27
N THR A 45 -0.73 10.72 21.17
CA THR A 45 -1.40 10.50 19.88
C THR A 45 -0.95 9.18 19.26
N VAL A 46 0.35 8.88 19.31
CA VAL A 46 0.90 7.60 18.84
C VAL A 46 0.31 6.44 19.63
N ALA A 47 0.29 6.55 20.97
CA ALA A 47 -0.29 5.53 21.84
C ALA A 47 -1.78 5.31 21.55
N ARG A 48 -2.55 6.38 21.35
CA ARG A 48 -3.96 6.28 20.98
C ARG A 48 -4.13 5.56 19.62
N GLN A 49 -3.33 5.87 18.60
CA GLN A 49 -3.42 5.23 17.29
C GLN A 49 -3.05 3.74 17.35
N VAL A 50 -2.05 3.37 18.13
CA VAL A 50 -1.72 1.95 18.38
C VAL A 50 -2.93 1.17 18.88
N LEU A 51 -3.77 1.80 19.70
CA LEU A 51 -4.93 1.15 20.31
C LEU A 51 -6.20 1.19 19.45
N THR A 52 -6.30 2.13 18.50
CA THR A 52 -7.59 2.41 17.83
C THR A 52 -7.58 2.23 16.31
N THR A 53 -6.43 2.00 15.67
CA THR A 53 -6.34 1.97 14.20
C THR A 53 -5.62 0.71 13.74
N ASP A 54 -6.33 -0.21 13.07
CA ASP A 54 -5.77 -1.46 12.54
C ASP A 54 -4.58 -1.20 11.62
N SER A 55 -4.68 -0.22 10.72
CA SER A 55 -3.61 0.14 9.80
C SER A 55 -2.33 0.53 10.53
N PHE A 56 -2.42 1.31 11.62
CA PHE A 56 -1.25 1.67 12.41
C PHE A 56 -0.65 0.46 13.12
N GLN A 57 -1.49 -0.41 13.69
CA GLN A 57 -1.03 -1.63 14.37
C GLN A 57 -0.32 -2.57 13.39
N ILE A 58 -0.88 -2.75 12.18
CA ILE A 58 -0.28 -3.54 11.11
C ILE A 58 1.09 -2.95 10.72
N LEU A 59 1.17 -1.63 10.46
CA LEU A 59 2.42 -0.97 10.13
C LEU A 59 3.45 -1.11 11.28
N ALA A 60 3.04 -0.93 12.53
CA ALA A 60 3.91 -1.10 13.67
C ALA A 60 4.53 -2.51 13.75
N LEU A 61 3.71 -3.55 13.52
CA LEU A 61 4.19 -4.93 13.48
C LEU A 61 5.14 -5.16 12.29
N VAL A 62 4.87 -4.56 11.13
CA VAL A 62 5.77 -4.63 9.96
C VAL A 62 7.10 -3.93 10.25
N ARG A 63 7.08 -2.70 10.81
CA ARG A 63 8.32 -1.98 11.17
C ARG A 63 9.14 -2.73 12.22
N LEU A 64 8.47 -3.31 13.21
CA LEU A 64 9.14 -4.15 14.21
C LEU A 64 9.78 -5.39 13.56
N ARG A 65 9.08 -6.02 12.62
CA ARG A 65 9.61 -7.15 11.84
C ARG A 65 10.83 -6.76 11.02
N GLU A 66 10.79 -5.62 10.32
CA GLU A 66 11.92 -5.08 9.56
C GLU A 66 13.13 -4.84 10.49
N ARG A 67 12.88 -4.26 11.66
CA ARG A 67 13.92 -4.01 12.65
C ARG A 67 14.52 -5.29 13.23
N ALA A 68 13.69 -6.28 13.58
CA ALA A 68 14.15 -7.57 14.08
C ALA A 68 15.05 -8.29 13.04
N ARG A 69 14.68 -8.19 11.75
CA ARG A 69 15.51 -8.74 10.67
C ARG A 69 16.86 -8.03 10.57
N SER A 70 16.89 -6.71 10.64
CA SER A 70 18.14 -5.94 10.59
C SER A 70 19.05 -6.23 11.77
N LEU A 71 18.50 -6.63 12.91
CA LEU A 71 19.22 -7.03 14.11
C LEU A 71 19.51 -8.55 14.16
N HIS A 72 19.12 -9.31 13.12
CA HIS A 72 19.30 -10.76 13.04
C HIS A 72 18.70 -11.54 14.23
N VAL A 73 17.56 -11.06 14.80
CA VAL A 73 16.89 -11.75 15.91
C VAL A 73 16.14 -12.97 15.38
N PRO A 74 16.56 -14.21 15.71
CA PRO A 74 15.94 -15.41 15.17
C PRO A 74 14.52 -15.59 15.68
N GLY A 75 13.62 -16.14 14.82
CA GLY A 75 12.25 -16.50 15.18
C GLY A 75 11.25 -15.34 15.23
N VAL A 76 11.66 -14.12 15.57
CA VAL A 76 10.77 -12.96 15.71
C VAL A 76 10.05 -12.63 14.41
N ASN A 77 10.75 -12.66 13.27
CA ASN A 77 10.11 -12.43 11.97
C ASN A 77 8.97 -13.42 11.70
N HIS A 78 9.15 -14.69 12.02
CA HIS A 78 8.14 -15.72 11.83
C HIS A 78 6.95 -15.54 12.77
N LEU A 79 7.21 -15.21 14.04
CA LEU A 79 6.16 -14.93 15.03
C LEU A 79 5.31 -13.73 14.61
N LEU A 80 5.93 -12.61 14.23
CA LEU A 80 5.21 -11.40 13.82
C LEU A 80 4.41 -11.60 12.53
N ARG A 81 4.92 -12.39 11.57
CA ARG A 81 4.16 -12.76 10.38
C ARG A 81 2.91 -13.57 10.73
N ARG A 82 3.04 -14.54 11.64
CA ARG A 82 1.89 -15.31 12.12
C ARG A 82 0.88 -14.46 12.87
N ALA A 83 1.35 -13.51 13.67
CA ALA A 83 0.48 -12.55 14.37
C ALA A 83 -0.34 -11.71 13.37
N LEU A 84 0.31 -11.16 12.32
CA LEU A 84 -0.38 -10.43 11.26
C LEU A 84 -1.47 -11.27 10.58
N SER A 85 -1.15 -12.52 10.23
CA SER A 85 -2.10 -13.41 9.57
C SER A 85 -3.24 -13.84 10.52
N ALA A 86 -2.94 -14.16 11.78
CA ALA A 86 -3.95 -14.66 12.74
C ALA A 86 -4.88 -13.56 13.25
N VAL A 87 -4.37 -12.34 13.47
CA VAL A 87 -5.15 -11.24 14.06
C VAL A 87 -5.90 -10.45 12.99
N TYR A 88 -5.23 -10.15 11.86
CA TYR A 88 -5.77 -9.24 10.83
C TYR A 88 -6.15 -9.95 9.53
N GLY A 89 -5.85 -11.24 9.39
CA GLY A 89 -6.08 -11.96 8.12
C GLY A 89 -5.27 -11.40 6.94
N ILE A 90 -4.13 -10.74 7.21
CA ILE A 90 -3.28 -10.10 6.21
C ILE A 90 -1.97 -10.87 6.04
N GLU A 91 -1.50 -10.96 4.81
CA GLU A 91 -0.20 -11.56 4.52
C GLU A 91 0.72 -10.54 3.83
N ILE A 92 1.87 -10.25 4.44
CA ILE A 92 2.89 -9.36 3.89
C ILE A 92 4.21 -10.12 3.80
N GLY A 93 4.71 -10.25 2.58
CA GLY A 93 5.97 -10.94 2.27
C GLY A 93 7.18 -10.33 2.99
N ASN A 94 8.25 -11.12 3.08
CA ASN A 94 9.46 -10.70 3.80
C ASN A 94 10.26 -9.61 3.07
N ALA A 95 10.23 -9.61 1.75
CA ALA A 95 10.97 -8.65 0.93
C ALA A 95 10.13 -7.44 0.50
N VAL A 96 8.83 -7.42 0.84
CA VAL A 96 7.94 -6.29 0.58
C VAL A 96 8.44 -5.04 1.28
N THR A 97 8.41 -3.93 0.55
CA THR A 97 8.68 -2.59 1.09
C THR A 97 7.39 -1.81 1.16
N LEU A 98 7.01 -1.34 2.34
CA LEU A 98 5.86 -0.46 2.52
C LEU A 98 6.32 0.97 2.77
N GLY A 99 5.70 1.92 2.10
CA GLY A 99 5.81 3.35 2.35
C GLY A 99 5.24 3.77 3.71
N ALA A 100 5.28 5.05 3.98
CA ALA A 100 4.70 5.63 5.19
C ALA A 100 3.17 5.78 5.03
N GLY A 101 2.43 5.53 6.11
CA GLY A 101 1.00 5.76 6.14
C GLY A 101 0.20 4.89 5.17
N VAL A 102 0.67 3.70 4.80
CA VAL A 102 -0.13 2.73 4.04
C VAL A 102 -1.36 2.36 4.86
N ASP A 103 -2.54 2.50 4.25
CA ASP A 103 -3.83 2.33 4.92
C ASP A 103 -4.52 1.02 4.49
N PHE A 104 -4.73 0.13 5.43
CA PHE A 104 -5.49 -1.12 5.25
C PHE A 104 -6.90 -0.95 5.79
N VAL A 105 -7.80 -0.37 5.00
CA VAL A 105 -9.18 -0.02 5.44
C VAL A 105 -9.92 -1.26 5.95
N HIS A 106 -9.82 -2.36 5.23
CA HIS A 106 -10.32 -3.68 5.62
C HIS A 106 -9.20 -4.70 5.39
N PRO A 107 -8.40 -5.02 6.41
CA PRO A 107 -7.16 -5.79 6.23
C PRO A 107 -7.40 -7.24 5.81
N VAL A 108 -8.56 -7.82 6.10
CA VAL A 108 -8.85 -9.24 5.87
C VAL A 108 -8.68 -9.61 4.39
N GLY A 109 -7.89 -10.65 4.13
CA GLY A 109 -7.63 -11.17 2.79
C GLY A 109 -6.72 -10.30 1.94
N VAL A 110 -6.05 -9.30 2.50
CA VAL A 110 -5.01 -8.57 1.78
C VAL A 110 -3.72 -9.38 1.77
N VAL A 111 -3.19 -9.60 0.57
CA VAL A 111 -1.92 -10.31 0.35
C VAL A 111 -1.00 -9.41 -0.46
N VAL A 112 0.16 -9.10 0.10
CA VAL A 112 1.24 -8.39 -0.61
C VAL A 112 2.46 -9.30 -0.61
N GLY A 113 2.77 -9.85 -1.77
CA GLY A 113 3.77 -10.92 -1.92
C GLY A 113 5.10 -10.46 -2.50
N GLY A 114 6.07 -11.34 -2.43
CA GLY A 114 7.38 -11.22 -3.05
C GLY A 114 8.22 -10.05 -2.54
N ASP A 115 8.75 -9.28 -3.47
CA ASP A 115 9.52 -8.05 -3.29
C ASP A 115 8.77 -6.81 -3.79
N ALA A 116 7.43 -6.85 -3.79
CA ALA A 116 6.59 -5.73 -4.19
C ALA A 116 6.96 -4.47 -3.41
N LYS A 117 6.94 -3.34 -4.13
CA LYS A 117 7.21 -2.02 -3.56
C LYS A 117 5.93 -1.20 -3.53
N VAL A 118 5.56 -0.74 -2.36
CA VAL A 118 4.36 0.07 -2.14
C VAL A 118 4.79 1.42 -1.60
N GLY A 119 4.38 2.47 -2.26
CA GLY A 119 4.66 3.87 -1.93
C GLY A 119 3.96 4.36 -0.67
N ASP A 120 4.08 5.65 -0.41
CA ASP A 120 3.48 6.30 0.74
C ASP A 120 1.97 6.49 0.54
N ARG A 121 1.18 6.43 1.61
CA ARG A 121 -0.27 6.70 1.64
C ARG A 121 -1.11 5.85 0.67
N VAL A 122 -0.59 4.71 0.21
CA VAL A 122 -1.37 3.76 -0.59
C VAL A 122 -2.50 3.19 0.26
N LYS A 123 -3.70 3.14 -0.31
CA LYS A 123 -4.89 2.67 0.38
C LYS A 123 -5.39 1.35 -0.19
N PHE A 124 -5.44 0.32 0.64
CA PHE A 124 -6.02 -0.99 0.32
C PHE A 124 -7.43 -1.10 0.92
N MET A 125 -8.43 -1.30 0.05
CA MET A 125 -9.83 -1.36 0.48
C MET A 125 -10.26 -2.73 1.01
N GLY A 126 -9.44 -3.77 0.86
CA GLY A 126 -9.66 -5.12 1.40
C GLY A 126 -9.69 -6.23 0.35
N GLY A 127 -9.31 -7.45 0.75
CA GLY A 127 -9.29 -8.63 -0.12
C GLY A 127 -8.37 -8.50 -1.34
N ASN A 128 -7.36 -7.63 -1.28
CA ASN A 128 -6.48 -7.32 -2.40
C ASN A 128 -5.35 -8.35 -2.54
N THR A 129 -4.87 -8.55 -3.77
CA THR A 129 -3.64 -9.30 -4.00
C THR A 129 -2.67 -8.46 -4.82
N VAL A 130 -1.47 -8.29 -4.30
CA VAL A 130 -0.32 -7.72 -5.00
C VAL A 130 0.75 -8.80 -5.07
N GLY A 131 1.10 -9.25 -6.28
CA GLY A 131 1.99 -10.40 -6.41
C GLY A 131 2.42 -10.68 -7.85
N THR A 132 2.94 -11.88 -8.08
CA THR A 132 3.39 -12.31 -9.41
C THR A 132 2.29 -13.05 -10.16
N ALA A 133 2.26 -12.90 -11.50
CA ALA A 133 1.38 -13.67 -12.36
C ALA A 133 2.05 -14.97 -12.85
N LYS A 134 3.36 -14.92 -13.14
CA LYS A 134 4.13 -16.02 -13.75
C LYS A 134 5.57 -16.08 -13.22
N GLU A 135 5.81 -15.71 -11.97
CA GLU A 135 7.14 -15.62 -11.37
C GLU A 135 8.10 -14.64 -12.11
N ASN A 136 7.54 -13.70 -12.86
CA ASN A 136 8.27 -12.77 -13.71
C ASN A 136 8.55 -11.42 -13.06
N GLY A 137 8.33 -11.29 -11.75
CA GLY A 137 8.55 -10.07 -10.98
C GLY A 137 7.31 -9.62 -10.22
N HIS A 138 7.48 -8.58 -9.42
CA HIS A 138 6.43 -8.08 -8.54
C HIS A 138 6.12 -6.61 -8.81
N PRO A 139 4.89 -6.17 -8.48
CA PRO A 139 4.46 -4.80 -8.74
C PRO A 139 5.24 -3.73 -7.99
N VAL A 140 5.32 -2.56 -8.63
CA VAL A 140 5.73 -1.29 -8.00
C VAL A 140 4.53 -0.37 -8.01
N ILE A 141 4.10 0.06 -6.85
CA ILE A 141 2.94 0.94 -6.64
C ILE A 141 3.46 2.26 -6.07
N ASP A 142 3.23 3.35 -6.77
CA ASP A 142 3.64 4.68 -6.34
C ASP A 142 2.74 5.25 -5.22
N ASP A 143 3.01 6.49 -4.82
CA ASP A 143 2.33 7.17 -3.72
C ASP A 143 0.85 7.47 -4.02
N ASP A 144 0.04 7.53 -2.96
CA ASP A 144 -1.36 7.97 -3.01
C ASP A 144 -2.28 7.10 -3.90
N VAL A 145 -1.88 5.89 -4.26
CA VAL A 145 -2.71 4.96 -5.05
C VAL A 145 -3.84 4.39 -4.20
N ILE A 146 -5.02 4.28 -4.79
CA ILE A 146 -6.19 3.63 -4.17
C ILE A 146 -6.41 2.28 -4.86
N VAL A 147 -6.36 1.20 -4.09
CA VAL A 147 -6.60 -0.17 -4.55
C VAL A 147 -7.98 -0.63 -4.07
N GLY A 148 -8.96 -0.64 -4.95
CA GLY A 148 -10.34 -1.03 -4.68
C GLY A 148 -10.46 -2.45 -4.15
N ALA A 149 -11.54 -2.72 -3.39
CA ALA A 149 -11.75 -4.03 -2.76
C ALA A 149 -11.71 -5.17 -3.79
N GLY A 150 -11.02 -6.26 -3.44
CA GLY A 150 -10.89 -7.44 -4.30
C GLY A 150 -9.99 -7.28 -5.52
N ALA A 151 -9.39 -6.11 -5.75
CA ALA A 151 -8.49 -5.91 -6.89
C ALA A 151 -7.22 -6.74 -6.80
N ARG A 152 -6.73 -7.19 -7.97
CA ARG A 152 -5.51 -7.96 -8.13
C ARG A 152 -4.52 -7.17 -8.98
N ILE A 153 -3.28 -7.01 -8.51
CA ILE A 153 -2.20 -6.36 -9.24
C ILE A 153 -1.09 -7.41 -9.38
N LEU A 154 -0.88 -7.88 -10.61
CA LEU A 154 -0.12 -9.10 -10.83
C LEU A 154 0.98 -8.91 -11.90
N GLY A 155 2.19 -9.34 -11.55
CA GLY A 155 3.34 -9.28 -12.44
C GLY A 155 4.20 -8.01 -12.25
N PRO A 156 5.23 -7.82 -13.08
CA PRO A 156 6.15 -6.69 -12.99
C PRO A 156 5.50 -5.41 -13.55
N VAL A 157 4.37 -5.01 -12.98
CA VAL A 157 3.62 -3.82 -13.41
C VAL A 157 3.95 -2.62 -12.54
N HIS A 158 3.94 -1.44 -13.14
CA HIS A 158 4.08 -0.16 -12.45
C HIS A 158 2.73 0.54 -12.38
N VAL A 159 2.30 0.87 -11.16
CA VAL A 159 1.09 1.66 -10.91
C VAL A 159 1.51 3.05 -10.49
N GLY A 160 1.30 4.03 -11.37
CA GLY A 160 1.69 5.41 -11.18
C GLY A 160 0.92 6.12 -10.08
N ALA A 161 1.52 7.17 -9.54
CA ALA A 161 1.02 7.90 -8.38
C ALA A 161 -0.43 8.39 -8.57
N ARG A 162 -1.21 8.36 -7.50
CA ARG A 162 -2.63 8.78 -7.45
C ARG A 162 -3.57 8.00 -8.37
N ALA A 163 -3.12 6.89 -8.95
CA ALA A 163 -3.99 6.02 -9.73
C ALA A 163 -5.06 5.38 -8.84
N VAL A 164 -6.20 5.08 -9.44
CA VAL A 164 -7.32 4.40 -8.78
C VAL A 164 -7.59 3.08 -9.50
N ILE A 165 -7.40 1.99 -8.79
CA ILE A 165 -7.74 0.65 -9.25
C ILE A 165 -9.15 0.33 -8.74
N GLY A 166 -10.08 0.10 -9.66
CA GLY A 166 -11.47 -0.21 -9.31
C GLY A 166 -11.64 -1.55 -8.57
N ALA A 167 -12.74 -1.70 -7.85
CA ALA A 167 -13.04 -2.94 -7.15
C ALA A 167 -13.06 -4.14 -8.12
N ASN A 168 -12.51 -5.28 -7.69
CA ASN A 168 -12.37 -6.52 -8.45
C ASN A 168 -11.64 -6.39 -9.82
N ALA A 169 -10.91 -5.30 -10.04
CA ALA A 169 -10.10 -5.15 -11.25
C ALA A 169 -8.86 -6.05 -11.18
N VAL A 170 -8.43 -6.56 -12.35
CA VAL A 170 -7.20 -7.34 -12.49
C VAL A 170 -6.22 -6.57 -13.36
N VAL A 171 -5.19 -6.01 -12.73
CA VAL A 171 -4.13 -5.22 -13.36
C VAL A 171 -3.03 -6.15 -13.81
N LEU A 172 -2.74 -6.15 -15.11
CA LEU A 172 -1.72 -6.96 -15.76
C LEU A 172 -0.75 -6.13 -16.60
N ASP A 173 -1.04 -4.84 -16.77
CA ASP A 173 -0.25 -3.87 -17.52
C ASP A 173 -0.02 -2.61 -16.67
N ASP A 174 0.96 -1.80 -17.03
CA ASP A 174 1.27 -0.55 -16.34
C ASP A 174 0.07 0.41 -16.32
N VAL A 175 -0.10 1.10 -15.21
CA VAL A 175 -1.16 2.08 -15.00
C VAL A 175 -0.53 3.47 -14.87
N PRO A 176 -0.86 4.42 -15.76
CA PRO A 176 -0.35 5.78 -15.67
C PRO A 176 -0.75 6.48 -14.36
N ALA A 177 0.03 7.47 -13.94
CA ALA A 177 -0.33 8.34 -12.83
C ALA A 177 -1.70 9.02 -13.09
N ASP A 178 -2.47 9.24 -12.02
CA ASP A 178 -3.79 9.86 -12.03
C ASP A 178 -4.86 9.08 -12.83
N ALA A 179 -4.52 7.90 -13.37
CA ALA A 179 -5.47 7.11 -14.15
C ALA A 179 -6.45 6.34 -13.25
N VAL A 180 -7.66 6.14 -13.77
CA VAL A 180 -8.64 5.21 -13.20
C VAL A 180 -8.73 4.00 -14.10
N VAL A 181 -8.57 2.79 -13.54
CA VAL A 181 -8.70 1.54 -14.31
C VAL A 181 -9.67 0.57 -13.63
N VAL A 182 -10.45 -0.13 -14.44
CA VAL A 182 -11.50 -1.04 -13.97
C VAL A 182 -11.58 -2.29 -14.86
N GLY A 183 -12.16 -3.36 -14.34
CA GLY A 183 -12.47 -4.57 -15.10
C GLY A 183 -11.35 -5.61 -15.15
N ILE A 184 -11.56 -6.66 -15.93
CA ILE A 184 -10.67 -7.84 -16.08
C ILE A 184 -10.48 -8.11 -17.59
N PRO A 185 -9.27 -7.84 -18.15
CA PRO A 185 -8.18 -7.08 -17.55
C PRO A 185 -8.53 -5.61 -17.32
N ALA A 186 -7.86 -4.96 -16.37
CA ALA A 186 -8.11 -3.56 -16.01
C ALA A 186 -7.78 -2.62 -17.17
N ARG A 187 -8.70 -1.70 -17.48
CA ARG A 187 -8.57 -0.69 -18.52
C ARG A 187 -9.21 0.61 -18.07
N ALA A 188 -8.86 1.71 -18.69
CA ALA A 188 -9.55 2.97 -18.48
C ALA A 188 -11.05 2.81 -18.83
N PRO A 189 -11.97 3.32 -18.00
CA PRO A 189 -13.40 3.21 -18.28
C PRO A 189 -13.72 3.96 -19.57
N ARG A 190 -14.58 3.37 -20.40
CA ARG A 190 -15.10 4.09 -21.58
C ARG A 190 -15.93 5.28 -21.11
N PRO A 191 -15.83 6.44 -21.77
CA PRO A 191 -16.72 7.55 -21.50
C PRO A 191 -18.17 7.05 -21.54
N ARG A 192 -18.97 7.34 -20.52
CA ARG A 192 -20.41 7.09 -20.60
C ARG A 192 -20.93 7.84 -21.81
N ARG A 193 -21.44 7.12 -22.80
CA ARG A 193 -22.29 7.76 -23.82
C ARG A 193 -23.40 8.45 -23.04
N GLY A 194 -23.47 9.77 -23.12
CA GLY A 194 -24.56 10.53 -22.53
C GLY A 194 -25.87 9.87 -22.99
N ASN A 195 -26.77 9.61 -22.04
CA ASN A 195 -28.14 9.28 -22.40
C ASN A 195 -28.64 10.46 -23.26
N GLY A 196 -28.53 10.30 -24.58
CA GLY A 196 -29.19 11.20 -25.50
C GLY A 196 -30.65 11.22 -25.11
N ASP A 197 -31.10 12.41 -24.84
CA ASP A 197 -32.44 12.87 -24.68
C ASP A 197 -33.50 11.87 -25.20
N ALA A 198 -34.15 11.14 -24.28
CA ALA A 198 -35.38 10.43 -24.58
C ALA A 198 -36.56 11.40 -24.38
N SER A 199 -36.52 12.48 -25.16
CA SER A 199 -37.70 13.33 -25.37
C SER A 199 -38.33 12.95 -26.71
N ARG A 200 -39.23 11.97 -26.69
CA ARG A 200 -40.35 11.88 -27.62
C ARG A 200 -41.50 11.12 -26.98
#